data_685fa1895c52a83b0aa29644df245b82
#
_entry.id   685fa1895c52a83b0aa29644df245b82
#
_cell.length_a   1.000
_cell.length_b   1.000
_cell.length_c   1.000
_cell.angle_alpha   90.00
_cell.angle_beta   90.00
_cell.angle_gamma   90.00
#
_symmetry.space_group_name_H-M   'P 1'
#
loop_
_entity.id
_entity.type
_entity.pdbx_description
1 polymer ?
#
loop_
_entity_poly.entity_id
_entity_poly.type
_entity_poly.pdbx_seq_one_letter_code
_entity_poly.pdbx_strand_id
1 'polypeptide(L)'
;MTATVFAMRVVTAVALVFVPLASHVFAAQLATRAEFGTPTTVQQPEPTTREGAIEQAQAVKAAEQHPYEPGKMEALADRAEDALVNGVPRLHPFFSSAYYGGGFTLGAGYAHFVTPFSMIDVRGSYTIRGYKRVEAEFTSPRLFKRRGALSVVGGWREATQAAFYGVGMNTSLDNRTNFDFRQPYGSATLTLWPTRKLLMLRGGLELSRWSQHSGKGGDPPVDAVYTPATLPGLGTKTTYVHAQGTVGFDWRTSPGYSRRGGFYGVTVHDYADPDDRFGFRQLDYEVVQHFPILREAWVISLRAEAETTYTKGDQQIPFFLMPYIGSGHTLRAFTSHRFRDTNRILFQGEWRISVNRFIDTALFYDAGKVTADRTDLDFNDLKSDFGFGVRFHGPFSTPFRVEVAKGSEGARLIVATTPVF
;
A
#
# COMPACT_ATOMS: atom_id res chain seq x y z
N MET A 1 14.85 -18.02 -23.82
CA MET A 1 15.76 -18.57 -22.80
C MET A 1 16.31 -17.52 -21.81
N THR A 2 16.04 -16.24 -21.97
CA THR A 2 16.59 -15.13 -21.17
C THR A 2 15.71 -14.67 -20.00
N ALA A 3 14.39 -14.87 -20.06
CA ALA A 3 13.47 -14.42 -19.02
C ALA A 3 13.46 -15.32 -17.75
N THR A 4 13.65 -16.63 -17.93
CA THR A 4 13.64 -17.59 -16.81
C THR A 4 14.90 -17.49 -15.93
N VAL A 5 16.02 -17.11 -16.52
CA VAL A 5 17.29 -16.90 -15.79
C VAL A 5 17.27 -15.60 -14.99
N PHE A 6 16.54 -14.58 -15.46
CA PHE A 6 16.40 -13.31 -14.74
C PHE A 6 15.46 -13.43 -13.52
N ALA A 7 14.36 -14.16 -13.67
CA ALA A 7 13.44 -14.42 -12.55
C ALA A 7 14.11 -15.24 -11.42
N MET A 8 14.95 -16.21 -11.79
CA MET A 8 15.68 -17.05 -10.83
C MET A 8 16.79 -16.25 -10.10
N ARG A 9 17.41 -15.26 -10.75
CA ARG A 9 18.42 -14.40 -10.12
C ARG A 9 17.80 -13.37 -9.16
N VAL A 10 16.59 -12.89 -9.42
CA VAL A 10 15.88 -11.94 -8.54
C VAL A 10 15.33 -12.66 -7.31
N VAL A 11 14.82 -13.89 -7.45
CA VAL A 11 14.40 -14.72 -6.30
C VAL A 11 15.58 -15.08 -5.42
N THR A 12 16.75 -15.35 -6.01
CA THR A 12 17.98 -15.60 -5.25
C THR A 12 18.51 -14.33 -4.57
N ALA A 13 18.31 -13.14 -5.15
CA ALA A 13 18.74 -11.89 -4.54
C ALA A 13 17.86 -11.46 -3.36
N VAL A 14 16.56 -11.73 -3.41
CA VAL A 14 15.62 -11.47 -2.29
C VAL A 14 15.84 -12.49 -1.16
N ALA A 15 16.17 -13.75 -1.48
CA ALA A 15 16.56 -14.76 -0.50
C ALA A 15 17.94 -14.50 0.12
N LEU A 16 18.87 -13.88 -0.63
CA LEU A 16 20.23 -13.57 -0.16
C LEU A 16 20.30 -12.35 0.77
N VAL A 17 19.31 -11.48 0.81
CA VAL A 17 19.25 -10.38 1.79
C VAL A 17 18.82 -10.90 3.18
N PHE A 18 18.16 -12.07 3.26
CA PHE A 18 17.73 -12.67 4.53
C PHE A 18 18.60 -13.86 5.02
N VAL A 19 19.50 -14.40 4.21
CA VAL A 19 20.28 -15.61 4.53
C VAL A 19 21.71 -15.37 5.04
N PRO A 20 22.41 -14.24 4.80
CA PRO A 20 23.78 -14.11 5.30
C PRO A 20 23.92 -13.82 6.80
N LEU A 21 22.84 -13.63 7.55
CA LEU A 21 22.89 -13.41 9.01
C LEU A 21 22.83 -14.70 9.84
N ALA A 22 22.44 -15.82 9.25
CA ALA A 22 22.31 -17.09 9.96
C ALA A 22 23.59 -17.94 9.97
N SER A 23 24.53 -17.72 9.04
CA SER A 23 25.71 -18.59 8.89
C SER A 23 26.96 -18.14 9.66
N HIS A 24 26.98 -16.94 10.24
CA HIS A 24 28.10 -16.48 11.06
C HIS A 24 27.95 -16.70 12.57
N VAL A 25 26.78 -17.13 13.03
CA VAL A 25 26.54 -17.37 14.47
C VAL A 25 26.96 -18.77 14.90
N PHE A 26 27.10 -19.74 13.98
CA PHE A 26 27.47 -21.13 14.34
C PHE A 26 28.97 -21.38 14.49
N ALA A 27 29.83 -20.46 14.01
CA ALA A 27 31.31 -20.64 14.10
C ALA A 27 31.94 -19.98 15.34
N ALA A 28 31.23 -19.17 16.09
CA ALA A 28 31.78 -18.45 17.25
C ALA A 28 31.59 -19.15 18.60
N GLN A 29 30.89 -20.27 18.65
CA GLN A 29 30.62 -20.99 19.92
C GLN A 29 31.61 -22.10 20.26
N LEU A 30 32.67 -22.31 19.49
CA LEU A 30 33.64 -23.40 19.74
C LEU A 30 35.01 -22.94 20.25
N ALA A 31 35.21 -21.66 20.55
CA ALA A 31 36.54 -21.14 20.88
C ALA A 31 36.65 -20.34 22.20
N THR A 32 35.82 -20.62 23.20
CA THR A 32 36.09 -20.11 24.57
C THR A 32 35.70 -21.13 25.62
N ARG A 33 36.54 -22.19 25.70
CA ARG A 33 36.63 -23.00 26.92
C ARG A 33 37.99 -22.72 27.53
N ALA A 34 38.06 -21.62 28.28
CA ALA A 34 39.20 -21.29 29.13
C ALA A 34 38.73 -21.23 30.59
N GLU A 35 39.24 -22.19 31.36
CA GLU A 35 39.51 -22.17 32.78
C GLU A 35 38.57 -21.41 33.70
N PHE A 36 37.54 -22.10 34.16
CA PHE A 36 36.90 -21.73 35.43
C PHE A 36 37.51 -22.56 36.54
N GLY A 37 38.11 -21.85 37.49
CA GLY A 37 38.60 -22.42 38.74
C GLY A 37 37.47 -23.18 39.46
N THR A 38 37.86 -24.29 40.05
CA THR A 38 36.98 -25.17 40.83
C THR A 38 36.21 -24.36 41.86
N PRO A 39 34.86 -24.33 41.84
CA PRO A 39 34.11 -23.72 42.91
C PRO A 39 34.28 -24.57 44.16
N THR A 40 34.72 -23.96 45.24
CA THR A 40 34.72 -24.54 46.57
C THR A 40 33.27 -24.88 46.92
N THR A 41 32.95 -26.17 46.91
CA THR A 41 31.63 -26.68 47.28
C THR A 41 31.44 -26.44 48.77
N VAL A 42 30.73 -25.39 49.12
CA VAL A 42 30.17 -25.25 50.48
C VAL A 42 29.08 -26.32 50.57
N GLN A 43 29.38 -27.41 51.31
CA GLN A 43 28.39 -28.45 51.64
C GLN A 43 27.29 -27.79 52.46
N GLN A 44 26.11 -27.59 51.87
CA GLN A 44 24.90 -27.28 52.59
C GLN A 44 24.50 -28.53 53.41
N PRO A 45 24.07 -28.36 54.67
CA PRO A 45 23.64 -29.50 55.50
C PRO A 45 22.47 -30.22 54.82
N GLU A 46 22.55 -31.56 54.78
CA GLU A 46 21.45 -32.37 54.21
C GLU A 46 20.13 -32.12 55.00
N PRO A 47 19.04 -31.89 54.29
CA PRO A 47 17.77 -31.64 54.91
C PRO A 47 17.28 -32.89 55.66
N THR A 48 17.05 -32.77 56.94
CA THR A 48 16.58 -33.87 57.83
C THR A 48 15.08 -34.18 57.67
N THR A 49 14.33 -33.37 56.90
CA THR A 49 12.91 -33.59 56.64
C THR A 49 12.59 -33.55 55.15
N ARG A 50 11.54 -34.27 54.74
CA ARG A 50 11.07 -34.26 53.34
C ARG A 50 10.67 -32.86 52.86
N GLU A 51 10.14 -32.05 53.76
CA GLU A 51 9.76 -30.65 53.47
C GLU A 51 11.00 -29.80 53.20
N GLY A 52 12.03 -29.90 54.02
CA GLY A 52 13.32 -29.22 53.82
C GLY A 52 14.05 -29.65 52.53
N ALA A 53 13.93 -30.94 52.14
CA ALA A 53 14.46 -31.41 50.86
C ALA A 53 13.73 -30.81 49.66
N ILE A 54 12.42 -30.62 49.73
CA ILE A 54 11.62 -29.97 48.69
C ILE A 54 11.95 -28.47 48.61
N GLU A 55 12.04 -27.76 49.72
CA GLU A 55 12.42 -26.35 49.77
C GLU A 55 13.80 -26.11 49.22
N GLN A 56 14.78 -26.97 49.56
CA GLN A 56 16.12 -26.89 49.03
C GLN A 56 16.18 -27.16 47.53
N ALA A 57 15.44 -28.17 47.04
CA ALA A 57 15.31 -28.43 45.60
C ALA A 57 14.63 -27.28 44.83
N GLN A 58 13.64 -26.64 45.42
CA GLN A 58 12.99 -25.47 44.86
C GLN A 58 13.90 -24.23 44.83
N ALA A 59 14.69 -24.03 45.91
CA ALA A 59 15.67 -22.93 45.97
C ALA A 59 16.80 -23.11 44.97
N VAL A 60 17.32 -24.32 44.79
CA VAL A 60 18.31 -24.62 43.73
C VAL A 60 17.74 -24.39 42.35
N LYS A 61 16.50 -24.88 42.10
CA LYS A 61 15.82 -24.67 40.82
C LYS A 61 15.52 -23.21 40.54
N ALA A 62 15.16 -22.44 41.58
CA ALA A 62 14.92 -21.00 41.45
C ALA A 62 16.23 -20.22 41.18
N ALA A 63 17.35 -20.65 41.78
CA ALA A 63 18.67 -20.05 41.51
C ALA A 63 19.22 -20.38 40.13
N GLU A 64 18.83 -21.53 39.56
CA GLU A 64 19.19 -21.93 38.18
C GLU A 64 18.27 -21.32 37.11
N GLN A 65 17.12 -20.77 37.50
CA GLN A 65 16.22 -20.08 36.58
C GLN A 65 16.78 -18.70 36.22
N HIS A 66 17.48 -18.63 35.11
CA HIS A 66 17.76 -17.34 34.49
C HIS A 66 16.50 -16.83 33.74
N PRO A 67 16.16 -15.54 33.88
CA PRO A 67 15.13 -14.94 33.03
C PRO A 67 15.46 -15.23 31.57
N TYR A 68 14.47 -15.66 30.81
CA TYR A 68 14.63 -15.89 29.38
C TYR A 68 15.03 -14.57 28.70
N GLU A 69 16.20 -14.51 28.09
CA GLU A 69 16.65 -13.39 27.27
C GLU A 69 16.40 -13.75 25.80
N PRO A 70 15.47 -13.06 25.12
CA PRO A 70 15.19 -13.36 23.72
C PRO A 70 16.41 -13.11 22.85
N GLY A 71 16.70 -14.03 21.95
CA GLY A 71 17.77 -13.89 20.97
C GLY A 71 17.54 -12.68 20.07
N LYS A 72 18.60 -12.12 19.45
CA LYS A 72 18.49 -10.92 18.58
C LYS A 72 17.43 -11.06 17.48
N MET A 73 17.31 -12.25 16.88
CA MET A 73 16.30 -12.53 15.85
C MET A 73 14.88 -12.61 16.41
N GLU A 74 14.74 -13.16 17.61
CA GLU A 74 13.49 -13.24 18.34
C GLU A 74 13.02 -11.85 18.78
N ALA A 75 13.91 -11.03 19.35
CA ALA A 75 13.63 -9.64 19.69
C ALA A 75 13.25 -8.80 18.46
N LEU A 76 13.81 -9.12 17.28
CA LEU A 76 13.39 -8.49 16.03
C LEU A 76 12.01 -8.97 15.58
N ALA A 77 11.73 -10.25 15.72
CA ALA A 77 10.41 -10.83 15.42
C ALA A 77 9.32 -10.27 16.34
N ASP A 78 9.59 -10.16 17.64
CA ASP A 78 8.68 -9.58 18.63
C ASP A 78 8.38 -8.09 18.31
N ARG A 79 9.42 -7.32 17.93
CA ARG A 79 9.21 -5.92 17.50
C ARG A 79 8.38 -5.81 16.22
N ALA A 80 8.59 -6.73 15.27
CA ALA A 80 7.79 -6.78 14.06
C ALA A 80 6.33 -7.18 14.37
N GLU A 81 6.12 -8.15 15.27
CA GLU A 81 4.80 -8.53 15.77
C GLU A 81 4.11 -7.37 16.49
N ASP A 82 4.81 -6.68 17.39
CA ASP A 82 4.31 -5.48 18.08
C ASP A 82 3.87 -4.38 17.10
N ALA A 83 4.67 -4.10 16.07
CA ALA A 83 4.33 -3.12 15.05
C ALA A 83 3.09 -3.53 14.24
N LEU A 84 2.91 -4.83 13.98
CA LEU A 84 1.74 -5.37 13.27
C LEU A 84 0.46 -5.34 14.11
N VAL A 85 0.58 -5.53 15.42
CA VAL A 85 -0.56 -5.64 16.34
C VAL A 85 -0.91 -4.30 16.99
N ASN A 86 0.08 -3.56 17.47
CA ASN A 86 -0.09 -2.35 18.28
C ASN A 86 0.03 -1.05 17.49
N GLY A 87 0.34 -1.14 16.19
CA GLY A 87 0.44 0.00 15.29
C GLY A 87 1.87 0.55 15.16
N VAL A 88 1.98 1.60 14.36
CA VAL A 88 3.26 2.14 13.90
C VAL A 88 4.01 2.84 15.04
N PRO A 89 5.30 2.54 15.26
CA PRO A 89 6.12 3.25 16.24
C PRO A 89 6.27 4.73 15.88
N ARG A 90 6.67 5.56 16.84
CA ARG A 90 6.86 7.00 16.61
C ARG A 90 7.78 7.30 15.43
N LEU A 91 8.92 6.61 15.35
CA LEU A 91 9.77 6.63 14.17
C LEU A 91 9.45 5.38 13.35
N HIS A 92 9.04 5.56 12.12
CA HIS A 92 8.59 4.45 11.27
C HIS A 92 9.07 4.58 9.82
N PRO A 93 9.22 3.47 9.09
CA PRO A 93 9.50 3.52 7.67
C PRO A 93 8.28 4.03 6.89
N PHE A 94 8.54 4.75 5.80
CA PHE A 94 7.51 5.26 4.90
C PHE A 94 7.86 4.90 3.46
N PHE A 95 7.06 4.02 2.84
CA PHE A 95 7.33 3.46 1.52
C PHE A 95 6.39 3.97 0.43
N SER A 96 5.58 5.00 0.71
CA SER A 96 4.65 5.54 -0.27
C SER A 96 5.36 6.47 -1.25
N SER A 97 5.23 6.18 -2.54
CA SER A 97 5.77 7.02 -3.62
C SER A 97 4.90 8.27 -3.86
N ALA A 98 5.48 9.28 -4.51
CA ALA A 98 4.75 10.45 -5.00
C ALA A 98 3.73 10.10 -6.09
N TYR A 99 4.00 9.08 -6.88
CA TYR A 99 3.17 8.60 -7.99
C TYR A 99 3.49 7.15 -8.30
N TYR A 100 2.53 6.41 -8.87
CA TYR A 100 2.79 5.03 -9.28
C TYR A 100 3.86 4.95 -10.37
N GLY A 101 4.70 3.93 -10.29
CA GLY A 101 5.77 3.74 -11.26
C GLY A 101 7.13 4.30 -10.84
N GLY A 102 7.25 4.90 -9.65
CA GLY A 102 8.53 5.38 -9.10
C GLY A 102 9.56 4.29 -8.79
N GLY A 103 9.14 3.02 -8.78
CA GLY A 103 10.00 1.89 -8.41
C GLY A 103 10.15 1.77 -6.89
N PHE A 104 11.27 1.21 -6.46
CA PHE A 104 11.55 1.04 -5.04
C PHE A 104 11.62 2.40 -4.33
N THR A 105 10.93 2.50 -3.21
CA THR A 105 10.75 3.74 -2.43
C THR A 105 11.30 3.54 -1.03
N LEU A 106 12.11 4.48 -0.58
CA LEU A 106 12.58 4.58 0.81
C LEU A 106 12.14 5.89 1.42
N GLY A 107 11.71 5.82 2.65
CA GLY A 107 11.33 7.00 3.42
C GLY A 107 11.21 6.70 4.90
N ALA A 108 11.02 7.74 5.66
CA ALA A 108 10.80 7.69 7.08
C ALA A 108 9.72 8.69 7.50
N GLY A 109 9.06 8.40 8.60
CA GLY A 109 8.10 9.27 9.25
C GLY A 109 8.32 9.33 10.75
N TYR A 110 7.85 10.41 11.34
CA TYR A 110 7.84 10.61 12.77
C TYR A 110 6.45 11.04 13.23
N ALA A 111 5.82 10.18 14.04
CA ALA A 111 4.50 10.40 14.61
C ALA A 111 4.60 11.01 16.01
N HIS A 112 4.02 12.18 16.19
CA HIS A 112 3.86 12.84 17.49
C HIS A 112 2.40 12.76 17.95
N PHE A 113 2.16 12.14 19.09
CA PHE A 113 0.84 12.03 19.67
C PHE A 113 0.47 13.30 20.43
N VAL A 114 -0.51 14.05 19.92
CA VAL A 114 -1.07 15.26 20.57
C VAL A 114 -2.04 14.86 21.70
N THR A 115 -2.76 13.77 21.49
CA THR A 115 -3.63 13.13 22.48
C THR A 115 -3.41 11.60 22.41
N PRO A 116 -3.95 10.79 23.34
CA PRO A 116 -3.84 9.33 23.24
C PRO A 116 -4.37 8.74 21.91
N PHE A 117 -5.12 9.51 21.12
CA PHE A 117 -5.78 9.03 19.90
C PHE A 117 -5.53 9.92 18.66
N SER A 118 -5.00 11.12 18.86
CA SER A 118 -4.74 12.07 17.77
C SER A 118 -3.26 12.29 17.62
N MET A 119 -2.76 12.27 16.39
CA MET A 119 -1.34 12.41 16.12
C MET A 119 -1.07 13.34 14.93
N ILE A 120 0.11 13.92 14.93
CA ILE A 120 0.71 14.56 13.76
C ILE A 120 1.81 13.64 13.29
N ASP A 121 1.77 13.25 12.01
CA ASP A 121 2.78 12.43 11.36
C ASP A 121 3.48 13.25 10.26
N VAL A 122 4.78 13.45 10.39
CA VAL A 122 5.62 14.12 9.39
C VAL A 122 6.46 13.07 8.71
N ARG A 123 6.34 12.96 7.39
CA ARG A 123 6.97 11.89 6.64
C ARG A 123 7.49 12.34 5.29
N GLY A 124 8.54 11.67 4.85
CA GLY A 124 9.14 11.93 3.55
C GLY A 124 9.65 10.67 2.90
N SER A 125 9.64 10.63 1.58
CA SER A 125 10.12 9.49 0.79
C SER A 125 10.82 9.93 -0.50
N TYR A 126 11.69 9.04 -0.98
CA TYR A 126 12.42 9.18 -2.22
C TYR A 126 12.43 7.83 -2.95
N THR A 127 12.28 7.85 -4.27
CA THR A 127 12.27 6.65 -5.10
C THR A 127 13.52 6.55 -5.97
N ILE A 128 13.86 5.34 -6.43
CA ILE A 128 14.99 5.12 -7.35
C ILE A 128 14.84 5.87 -8.68
N ARG A 129 13.63 6.27 -9.06
CA ARG A 129 13.36 7.10 -10.23
C ARG A 129 13.33 8.60 -9.94
N GLY A 130 13.78 9.01 -8.75
CA GLY A 130 13.88 10.41 -8.37
C GLY A 130 12.55 11.06 -7.95
N TYR A 131 11.47 10.29 -7.70
CA TYR A 131 10.23 10.84 -7.18
C TYR A 131 10.42 11.23 -5.71
N LYS A 132 9.80 12.33 -5.31
CA LYS A 132 9.91 12.89 -3.97
C LYS A 132 8.54 13.16 -3.41
N ARG A 133 8.37 12.88 -2.13
CA ARG A 133 7.15 13.22 -1.37
C ARG A 133 7.54 13.65 0.03
N VAL A 134 6.96 14.76 0.47
CA VAL A 134 7.08 15.25 1.86
C VAL A 134 5.70 15.72 2.28
N GLU A 135 5.24 15.26 3.44
CA GLU A 135 3.93 15.66 3.95
C GLU A 135 3.87 15.65 5.48
N ALA A 136 2.96 16.42 6.00
CA ALA A 136 2.55 16.39 7.39
C ALA A 136 1.05 16.11 7.45
N GLU A 137 0.65 15.13 8.26
CA GLU A 137 -0.74 14.74 8.44
C GLU A 137 -1.14 14.79 9.92
N PHE A 138 -2.20 15.51 10.22
CA PHE A 138 -2.90 15.41 11.49
C PHE A 138 -4.06 14.44 11.36
N THR A 139 -4.12 13.44 12.22
CA THR A 139 -5.23 12.49 12.29
C THR A 139 -5.88 12.48 13.66
N SER A 140 -7.22 12.47 13.68
CA SER A 140 -8.04 12.32 14.89
C SER A 140 -9.16 11.30 14.63
N PRO A 141 -8.96 10.01 14.95
CA PRO A 141 -9.86 8.92 14.56
C PRO A 141 -11.06 8.71 15.50
N ARG A 142 -11.22 9.50 16.54
CA ARG A 142 -12.24 9.27 17.60
C ARG A 142 -13.12 10.47 17.89
N LEU A 143 -13.47 11.24 16.85
CA LEU A 143 -14.41 12.35 17.00
C LEU A 143 -15.85 11.84 17.26
N PHE A 144 -16.69 12.71 17.81
CA PHE A 144 -18.14 12.47 18.01
C PHE A 144 -18.44 11.13 18.68
N LYS A 145 -17.76 10.84 19.81
CA LYS A 145 -17.92 9.58 20.57
C LYS A 145 -17.60 8.34 19.70
N ARG A 146 -16.51 8.39 18.94
CA ARG A 146 -16.01 7.35 18.01
C ARG A 146 -16.90 7.14 16.78
N ARG A 147 -17.65 8.16 16.37
CA ARG A 147 -18.46 8.14 15.14
C ARG A 147 -17.89 9.01 14.04
N GLY A 148 -16.73 9.61 14.24
CA GLY A 148 -16.08 10.44 13.26
C GLY A 148 -14.56 10.32 13.32
N ALA A 149 -13.93 10.57 12.19
CA ALA A 149 -12.49 10.70 12.04
C ALA A 149 -12.18 11.91 11.16
N LEU A 150 -11.18 12.70 11.56
CA LEU A 150 -10.66 13.83 10.81
C LEU A 150 -9.23 13.53 10.40
N SER A 151 -8.91 13.80 9.14
CA SER A 151 -7.56 13.87 8.62
C SER A 151 -7.34 15.23 7.97
N VAL A 152 -6.24 15.90 8.30
CA VAL A 152 -5.79 17.14 7.65
C VAL A 152 -4.36 16.89 7.20
N VAL A 153 -4.11 17.03 5.90
CA VAL A 153 -2.80 16.77 5.30
C VAL A 153 -2.33 17.97 4.52
N GLY A 154 -1.05 18.32 4.65
CA GLY A 154 -0.38 19.29 3.80
C GLY A 154 0.93 18.71 3.30
N GLY A 155 1.26 18.92 2.05
CA GLY A 155 2.46 18.32 1.49
C GLY A 155 2.84 18.82 0.12
N TRP A 156 3.91 18.24 -0.37
CA TRP A 156 4.43 18.46 -1.70
C TRP A 156 4.94 17.14 -2.28
N ARG A 157 4.67 16.93 -3.56
CA ARG A 157 5.17 15.77 -4.31
C ARG A 157 5.66 16.13 -5.70
N GLU A 158 6.66 15.41 -6.17
CA GLU A 158 7.24 15.51 -7.50
C GLU A 158 7.42 14.11 -8.10
N ALA A 159 7.01 13.93 -9.35
CA ALA A 159 7.29 12.73 -10.12
C ALA A 159 7.97 13.13 -11.44
N THR A 160 9.27 12.85 -11.54
CA THR A 160 10.15 13.38 -12.59
C THR A 160 10.05 12.66 -13.94
N GLN A 161 9.47 11.45 -13.96
CA GLN A 161 9.39 10.60 -15.14
C GLN A 161 8.15 9.69 -15.10
N ALA A 162 6.98 10.32 -14.86
CA ALA A 162 5.71 9.62 -14.88
C ALA A 162 5.41 9.11 -16.29
N ALA A 163 5.03 7.83 -16.40
CA ALA A 163 4.84 7.20 -17.71
C ALA A 163 3.51 7.61 -18.34
N PHE A 164 3.53 7.77 -19.66
CA PHE A 164 2.37 7.97 -20.50
C PHE A 164 2.54 7.21 -21.83
N TYR A 165 1.51 6.48 -22.24
CA TYR A 165 1.54 5.61 -23.43
C TYR A 165 0.56 6.05 -24.53
N GLY A 166 -0.12 7.19 -24.34
CA GLY A 166 -1.24 7.65 -25.15
C GLY A 166 -2.59 7.44 -24.44
N VAL A 167 -3.66 7.82 -25.14
CA VAL A 167 -5.04 7.71 -24.65
C VAL A 167 -5.71 6.50 -25.29
N GLY A 168 -6.53 5.77 -24.52
CA GLY A 168 -7.30 4.60 -24.94
C GLY A 168 -6.60 3.27 -24.71
N MET A 169 -7.29 2.19 -25.17
CA MET A 169 -6.83 0.79 -25.01
C MET A 169 -5.89 0.33 -26.13
N ASN A 170 -5.87 1.01 -27.28
CA ASN A 170 -5.14 0.60 -28.47
C ASN A 170 -3.74 1.23 -28.57
N THR A 171 -3.08 1.42 -27.44
CA THR A 171 -1.74 2.02 -27.37
C THR A 171 -0.67 0.94 -27.29
N SER A 172 0.53 1.17 -27.89
CA SER A 172 1.68 0.27 -27.80
C SER A 172 2.53 0.57 -26.56
N LEU A 173 3.25 -0.44 -26.06
CA LEU A 173 4.32 -0.23 -25.06
C LEU A 173 5.45 0.65 -25.59
N ASP A 174 5.73 0.58 -26.91
CA ASP A 174 6.78 1.35 -27.57
C ASP A 174 6.46 2.85 -27.66
N ASN A 175 5.17 3.22 -27.50
CA ASN A 175 4.73 4.62 -27.43
C ASN A 175 5.01 5.29 -26.08
N ARG A 176 5.81 4.66 -25.25
CA ARG A 176 6.12 5.19 -23.94
C ARG A 176 6.82 6.54 -24.02
N THR A 177 6.19 7.51 -23.38
CA THR A 177 6.75 8.83 -23.11
C THR A 177 6.76 9.08 -21.60
N ASN A 178 7.38 10.14 -21.16
CA ASN A 178 7.39 10.55 -19.77
C ASN A 178 7.07 12.04 -19.58
N PHE A 179 6.58 12.38 -18.40
CA PHE A 179 6.35 13.75 -17.96
C PHE A 179 6.76 13.95 -16.51
N ASP A 180 7.10 15.19 -16.16
CA ASP A 180 7.35 15.64 -14.78
C ASP A 180 6.10 16.39 -14.29
N PHE A 181 5.69 16.17 -13.06
CA PHE A 181 4.76 17.05 -12.38
C PHE A 181 5.19 17.36 -10.96
N ARG A 182 4.79 18.54 -10.50
CA ARG A 182 4.95 19.01 -9.13
C ARG A 182 3.62 19.42 -8.60
N GLN A 183 3.33 19.00 -7.36
CA GLN A 183 2.05 19.27 -6.74
C GLN A 183 2.24 19.59 -5.25
N PRO A 184 2.27 20.87 -4.85
CA PRO A 184 1.90 21.28 -3.49
C PRO A 184 0.40 21.06 -3.29
N TYR A 185 0.01 20.58 -2.11
CA TYR A 185 -1.40 20.32 -1.79
C TYR A 185 -1.67 20.47 -0.30
N GLY A 186 -2.92 20.79 0.02
CA GLY A 186 -3.44 20.75 1.37
C GLY A 186 -4.88 20.23 1.32
N SER A 187 -5.23 19.29 2.18
CA SER A 187 -6.58 18.72 2.22
C SER A 187 -7.08 18.49 3.63
N ALA A 188 -8.39 18.51 3.80
CA ALA A 188 -9.08 18.12 5.01
C ALA A 188 -10.20 17.15 4.66
N THR A 189 -10.26 16.03 5.37
CA THR A 189 -11.26 14.98 5.16
C THR A 189 -11.91 14.61 6.48
N LEU A 190 -13.25 14.64 6.52
CA LEU A 190 -14.06 14.19 7.63
C LEU A 190 -14.81 12.93 7.23
N THR A 191 -14.66 11.86 8.00
CA THR A 191 -15.44 10.63 7.85
C THR A 191 -16.36 10.46 9.04
N LEU A 192 -17.62 10.13 8.79
CA LEU A 192 -18.65 9.93 9.79
C LEU A 192 -19.26 8.53 9.65
N TRP A 193 -19.57 7.89 10.79
CA TRP A 193 -20.29 6.62 10.88
C TRP A 193 -21.56 6.80 11.74
N PRO A 194 -22.64 7.36 11.17
CA PRO A 194 -23.86 7.67 11.92
C PRO A 194 -24.45 6.42 12.60
N THR A 195 -24.40 5.28 11.94
CA THR A 195 -24.93 3.98 12.42
C THR A 195 -23.88 3.13 13.12
N ARG A 196 -22.71 3.69 13.45
CA ARG A 196 -21.53 3.05 14.06
C ARG A 196 -20.77 2.05 13.18
N LYS A 197 -21.42 1.32 12.25
CA LYS A 197 -20.73 0.27 11.49
C LYS A 197 -21.17 0.14 10.04
N LEU A 198 -22.35 0.61 9.66
CA LEU A 198 -22.90 0.31 8.34
C LEU A 198 -22.77 1.50 7.41
N LEU A 199 -23.37 2.64 7.77
CA LEU A 199 -23.36 3.83 6.93
C LEU A 199 -22.08 4.63 7.15
N MET A 200 -21.33 4.87 6.08
CA MET A 200 -20.16 5.74 6.04
C MET A 200 -20.48 6.96 5.17
N LEU A 201 -20.25 8.13 5.73
CA LEU A 201 -20.28 9.40 5.01
C LEU A 201 -18.90 10.01 5.09
N ARG A 202 -18.33 10.39 3.95
CA ARG A 202 -17.03 11.08 3.91
C ARG A 202 -17.16 12.35 3.08
N GLY A 203 -16.66 13.45 3.61
CA GLY A 203 -16.54 14.71 2.89
C GLY A 203 -15.09 15.21 2.97
N GLY A 204 -14.59 15.77 1.89
CA GLY A 204 -13.23 16.30 1.84
C GLY A 204 -13.11 17.49 0.91
N LEU A 205 -12.14 18.35 1.23
CA LEU A 205 -11.73 19.47 0.37
C LEU A 205 -10.20 19.41 0.24
N GLU A 206 -9.70 19.59 -0.98
CA GLU A 206 -8.28 19.71 -1.29
C GLU A 206 -8.05 20.99 -2.12
N LEU A 207 -7.05 21.76 -1.75
CA LEU A 207 -6.47 22.80 -2.58
C LEU A 207 -5.12 22.28 -3.07
N SER A 208 -4.95 22.19 -4.39
CA SER A 208 -3.71 21.69 -4.99
C SER A 208 -3.36 22.45 -6.26
N ARG A 209 -2.05 22.54 -6.53
CA ARG A 209 -1.54 23.14 -7.76
C ARG A 209 -0.72 22.13 -8.52
N TRP A 210 -1.17 21.75 -9.70
CA TRP A 210 -0.48 20.87 -10.61
C TRP A 210 0.35 21.67 -11.61
N SER A 211 1.66 21.40 -11.63
CA SER A 211 2.59 22.01 -12.60
C SER A 211 3.20 20.88 -13.41
N GLN A 212 2.79 20.75 -14.67
CA GLN A 212 3.29 19.74 -15.59
C GLN A 212 4.47 20.31 -16.39
N HIS A 213 5.52 19.51 -16.60
CA HIS A 213 6.74 19.86 -17.31
C HIS A 213 7.22 18.65 -18.12
N SER A 214 8.23 18.90 -18.99
CA SER A 214 8.95 17.84 -19.70
C SER A 214 9.51 16.80 -18.75
N GLY A 215 9.31 15.54 -19.05
CA GLY A 215 9.82 14.44 -18.26
C GLY A 215 11.34 14.32 -18.33
N LYS A 216 11.92 13.69 -17.30
CA LYS A 216 13.34 13.38 -17.19
C LYS A 216 13.54 11.87 -17.36
N GLY A 217 14.70 11.44 -17.84
CA GLY A 217 15.01 10.02 -17.98
C GLY A 217 15.29 9.61 -19.43
N GLY A 218 15.33 8.30 -19.70
CA GLY A 218 15.72 7.75 -20.99
C GLY A 218 14.61 7.69 -22.04
N ASP A 219 13.33 7.76 -21.61
CA ASP A 219 12.20 7.77 -22.54
C ASP A 219 11.98 9.19 -23.11
N PRO A 220 11.42 9.33 -24.32
CA PRO A 220 11.11 10.64 -24.87
C PRO A 220 10.16 11.44 -23.95
N PRO A 221 10.38 12.75 -23.76
CA PRO A 221 9.45 13.57 -23.02
C PRO A 221 8.13 13.72 -23.79
N VAL A 222 7.03 13.82 -23.08
CA VAL A 222 5.68 13.86 -23.65
C VAL A 222 5.47 15.03 -24.63
N ASP A 223 6.10 16.17 -24.36
CA ASP A 223 6.06 17.38 -25.19
C ASP A 223 6.91 17.31 -26.49
N ALA A 224 7.75 16.27 -26.63
CA ALA A 224 8.41 15.96 -27.92
C ALA A 224 7.49 15.20 -28.89
N VAL A 225 6.43 14.55 -28.39
CA VAL A 225 5.52 13.70 -29.18
C VAL A 225 4.14 14.33 -29.35
N TYR A 226 3.66 15.05 -28.32
CA TYR A 226 2.33 15.63 -28.27
C TYR A 226 2.40 17.16 -28.19
N THR A 227 1.30 17.79 -28.57
CA THR A 227 1.11 19.23 -28.46
C THR A 227 -0.07 19.55 -27.51
N PRO A 228 -0.19 20.75 -26.97
CA PRO A 228 -1.34 21.13 -26.15
C PRO A 228 -2.71 20.96 -26.85
N ALA A 229 -2.73 21.01 -28.19
CA ALA A 229 -3.95 20.78 -28.97
C ALA A 229 -4.35 19.30 -29.05
N THR A 230 -3.36 18.37 -28.98
CA THR A 230 -3.61 16.92 -29.06
C THR A 230 -3.67 16.25 -27.70
N LEU A 231 -3.13 16.90 -26.66
CA LEU A 231 -3.09 16.36 -25.30
C LEU A 231 -3.46 17.44 -24.27
N PRO A 232 -4.70 17.45 -23.78
CA PRO A 232 -5.17 18.45 -22.83
C PRO A 232 -4.34 18.47 -21.55
N GLY A 233 -3.96 19.66 -21.07
CA GLY A 233 -3.18 19.85 -19.86
C GLY A 233 -1.66 19.76 -20.05
N LEU A 234 -1.17 19.54 -21.28
CA LEU A 234 0.26 19.52 -21.56
C LEU A 234 0.89 20.90 -21.34
N GLY A 235 1.99 20.96 -20.55
CA GLY A 235 2.72 22.19 -20.23
C GLY A 235 1.99 23.16 -19.32
N THR A 236 0.88 22.75 -18.72
CA THR A 236 0.02 23.65 -17.94
C THR A 236 0.39 23.71 -16.46
N LYS A 237 -0.02 24.83 -15.83
CA LYS A 237 -0.09 25.01 -14.38
C LYS A 237 -1.54 25.27 -14.03
N THR A 238 -2.16 24.33 -13.33
CA THR A 238 -3.57 24.42 -12.95
C THR A 238 -3.71 24.31 -11.44
N THR A 239 -4.48 25.22 -10.87
CA THR A 239 -4.87 25.15 -9.46
C THR A 239 -6.25 24.54 -9.37
N TYR A 240 -6.43 23.55 -8.49
CA TYR A 240 -7.72 22.93 -8.24
C TYR A 240 -8.22 23.20 -6.84
N VAL A 241 -9.48 23.56 -6.75
CA VAL A 241 -10.29 23.34 -5.57
C VAL A 241 -11.05 22.05 -5.81
N HIS A 242 -10.62 20.98 -5.16
CA HIS A 242 -11.19 19.65 -5.32
C HIS A 242 -12.06 19.32 -4.11
N ALA A 243 -13.37 19.18 -4.34
CA ALA A 243 -14.31 18.70 -3.35
C ALA A 243 -14.63 17.22 -3.59
N GLN A 244 -14.71 16.43 -2.51
CA GLN A 244 -15.14 15.05 -2.60
C GLN A 244 -16.22 14.72 -1.58
N GLY A 245 -17.14 13.85 -1.97
CA GLY A 245 -18.19 13.34 -1.12
C GLY A 245 -18.42 11.85 -1.35
N THR A 246 -18.36 11.02 -0.31
CA THR A 246 -18.62 9.59 -0.39
C THR A 246 -19.82 9.23 0.47
N VAL A 247 -20.71 8.42 -0.09
CA VAL A 247 -21.74 7.69 0.65
C VAL A 247 -21.48 6.21 0.45
N GLY A 248 -21.33 5.46 1.51
CA GLY A 248 -21.04 4.03 1.43
C GLY A 248 -21.61 3.23 2.58
N PHE A 249 -21.81 1.95 2.31
CA PHE A 249 -22.13 0.95 3.31
C PHE A 249 -20.86 0.12 3.54
N ASP A 250 -20.29 0.18 4.74
CA ASP A 250 -19.07 -0.53 5.13
C ASP A 250 -19.34 -1.41 6.34
N TRP A 251 -19.32 -2.73 6.12
CA TRP A 251 -19.45 -3.72 7.19
C TRP A 251 -18.30 -4.73 7.18
N ARG A 252 -17.18 -4.35 6.58
CA ARG A 252 -15.94 -5.12 6.65
C ARG A 252 -15.47 -5.23 8.09
N THR A 253 -14.92 -6.39 8.43
CA THR A 253 -14.36 -6.60 9.79
C THR A 253 -13.17 -5.69 10.05
N SER A 254 -12.31 -5.48 9.05
CA SER A 254 -11.19 -4.55 9.07
C SER A 254 -10.88 -4.09 7.65
N PRO A 255 -10.98 -2.80 7.31
CA PRO A 255 -10.70 -2.32 5.96
C PRO A 255 -9.29 -2.65 5.44
N GLY A 256 -8.28 -2.69 6.31
CA GLY A 256 -6.90 -3.01 5.93
C GLY A 256 -6.57 -4.50 5.80
N TYR A 257 -7.43 -5.36 6.36
CA TYR A 257 -7.34 -6.82 6.25
C TYR A 257 -8.70 -7.45 6.54
N SER A 258 -9.56 -7.50 5.53
CA SER A 258 -10.91 -8.02 5.71
C SER A 258 -11.01 -9.49 5.30
N ARG A 259 -11.65 -10.30 6.14
CA ARG A 259 -11.96 -11.70 5.85
C ARG A 259 -13.43 -11.92 5.51
N ARG A 260 -14.29 -11.02 5.97
CA ARG A 260 -15.73 -11.05 5.71
C ARG A 260 -16.30 -9.63 5.70
N GLY A 261 -17.48 -9.53 5.13
CA GLY A 261 -18.18 -8.26 4.98
C GLY A 261 -17.89 -7.63 3.63
N GLY A 262 -18.30 -6.40 3.46
CA GLY A 262 -18.16 -5.70 2.20
C GLY A 262 -18.18 -4.18 2.37
N PHE A 263 -17.87 -3.51 1.29
CA PHE A 263 -18.00 -2.08 1.11
C PHE A 263 -18.70 -1.80 -0.22
N TYR A 264 -19.77 -1.03 -0.20
CA TYR A 264 -20.49 -0.57 -1.39
C TYR A 264 -20.60 0.94 -1.28
N GLY A 265 -20.01 1.66 -2.21
CA GLY A 265 -19.93 3.10 -2.11
C GLY A 265 -19.95 3.82 -3.45
N VAL A 266 -20.36 5.08 -3.38
CA VAL A 266 -20.25 6.04 -4.48
C VAL A 266 -19.53 7.26 -3.95
N THR A 267 -18.51 7.70 -4.69
CA THR A 267 -17.78 8.94 -4.43
C THR A 267 -17.97 9.90 -5.58
N VAL A 268 -18.29 11.13 -5.27
CA VAL A 268 -18.32 12.24 -6.23
C VAL A 268 -17.09 13.08 -5.98
N HIS A 269 -16.34 13.37 -7.04
CA HIS A 269 -15.25 14.32 -7.07
C HIS A 269 -15.61 15.50 -7.94
N ASP A 270 -15.45 16.71 -7.47
CA ASP A 270 -15.66 17.94 -8.25
C ASP A 270 -14.34 18.72 -8.26
N TYR A 271 -13.70 18.76 -9.42
CA TYR A 271 -12.47 19.49 -9.67
C TYR A 271 -12.83 20.83 -10.29
N ALA A 272 -12.80 21.89 -9.49
CA ALA A 272 -13.02 23.25 -9.95
C ALA A 272 -11.67 23.89 -10.30
N ASP A 273 -11.52 24.29 -11.56
CA ASP A 273 -10.40 25.10 -12.07
C ASP A 273 -10.87 26.57 -12.10
N PRO A 274 -10.26 27.49 -11.35
CA PRO A 274 -10.61 28.91 -11.38
C PRO A 274 -10.44 29.58 -12.76
N ASP A 275 -9.64 29.00 -13.65
CA ASP A 275 -9.44 29.49 -15.00
C ASP A 275 -10.43 28.92 -16.02
N ASP A 276 -11.40 28.09 -15.58
CA ASP A 276 -12.46 27.45 -16.38
C ASP A 276 -11.98 26.65 -17.61
N ARG A 277 -10.76 26.09 -17.55
CA ARG A 277 -10.17 25.34 -18.68
C ARG A 277 -10.26 23.82 -18.47
N PHE A 278 -10.04 23.37 -17.24
CA PHE A 278 -9.82 21.97 -16.89
C PHE A 278 -10.68 21.50 -15.72
N GLY A 279 -11.84 22.11 -15.50
CA GLY A 279 -12.79 21.68 -14.49
C GLY A 279 -13.56 20.45 -14.97
N PHE A 280 -13.75 19.46 -14.09
CA PHE A 280 -14.52 18.27 -14.38
C PHE A 280 -15.08 17.66 -13.10
N ARG A 281 -16.09 16.80 -13.26
CA ARG A 281 -16.64 15.96 -12.19
C ARG A 281 -16.37 14.49 -12.49
N GLN A 282 -16.04 13.73 -11.47
CA GLN A 282 -15.84 12.29 -11.57
C GLN A 282 -16.74 11.58 -10.57
N LEU A 283 -17.30 10.47 -10.99
CA LEU A 283 -18.08 9.56 -10.16
C LEU A 283 -17.39 8.21 -10.10
N ASP A 284 -17.07 7.77 -8.89
CA ASP A 284 -16.46 6.49 -8.61
C ASP A 284 -17.49 5.59 -7.92
N TYR A 285 -17.73 4.44 -8.50
CA TYR A 285 -18.56 3.38 -7.95
C TYR A 285 -17.65 2.24 -7.52
N GLU A 286 -17.74 1.81 -6.28
CA GLU A 286 -16.94 0.72 -5.76
C GLU A 286 -17.81 -0.29 -5.02
N VAL A 287 -17.62 -1.55 -5.36
CA VAL A 287 -18.21 -2.71 -4.68
C VAL A 287 -17.08 -3.66 -4.30
N VAL A 288 -16.94 -3.93 -3.02
CA VAL A 288 -16.00 -4.93 -2.48
C VAL A 288 -16.79 -5.90 -1.63
N GLN A 289 -16.57 -7.21 -1.83
CA GLN A 289 -17.22 -8.25 -1.04
C GLN A 289 -16.22 -9.34 -0.68
N HIS A 290 -16.19 -9.72 0.59
CA HIS A 290 -15.39 -10.82 1.11
C HIS A 290 -16.28 -11.96 1.62
N PHE A 291 -16.08 -13.15 1.05
CA PHE A 291 -16.81 -14.37 1.39
C PHE A 291 -15.87 -15.32 2.13
N PRO A 292 -16.07 -15.51 3.45
CA PRO A 292 -15.28 -16.48 4.19
C PRO A 292 -15.74 -17.92 3.85
N ILE A 293 -14.77 -18.79 3.65
CA ILE A 293 -14.95 -20.21 3.44
C ILE A 293 -14.11 -20.94 4.50
N LEU A 294 -14.51 -22.12 4.91
CA LEU A 294 -13.79 -22.95 5.90
C LEU A 294 -13.36 -22.16 7.15
N ARG A 295 -14.32 -21.52 7.82
CA ARG A 295 -14.09 -20.75 9.06
C ARG A 295 -13.08 -19.59 8.90
N GLU A 296 -13.14 -18.91 7.76
CA GLU A 296 -12.23 -17.82 7.40
C GLU A 296 -10.78 -18.24 7.07
N ALA A 297 -10.46 -19.53 7.03
CA ALA A 297 -9.16 -19.98 6.55
C ALA A 297 -8.99 -19.70 5.05
N TRP A 298 -10.08 -19.73 4.30
CA TRP A 298 -10.15 -19.35 2.89
C TRP A 298 -11.12 -18.19 2.74
N VAL A 299 -10.74 -17.22 1.91
CA VAL A 299 -11.56 -16.04 1.64
C VAL A 299 -11.59 -15.80 0.13
N ILE A 300 -12.76 -15.73 -0.45
CA ILE A 300 -12.95 -15.20 -1.79
C ILE A 300 -13.26 -13.71 -1.64
N SER A 301 -12.48 -12.87 -2.28
CA SER A 301 -12.65 -11.43 -2.29
C SER A 301 -12.90 -10.96 -3.72
N LEU A 302 -13.96 -10.21 -3.93
CA LEU A 302 -14.34 -9.65 -5.22
C LEU A 302 -14.40 -8.14 -5.11
N ARG A 303 -13.92 -7.46 -6.15
CA ARG A 303 -14.02 -6.02 -6.31
C ARG A 303 -14.49 -5.67 -7.70
N ALA A 304 -15.41 -4.73 -7.79
CA ALA A 304 -15.79 -4.07 -9.03
C ALA A 304 -15.72 -2.56 -8.84
N GLU A 305 -15.12 -1.87 -9.79
CA GLU A 305 -15.07 -0.42 -9.85
C GLU A 305 -15.55 0.08 -11.21
N ALA A 306 -16.25 1.20 -11.21
CA ALA A 306 -16.50 2.01 -12.39
C ALA A 306 -16.22 3.47 -12.06
N GLU A 307 -15.52 4.14 -12.95
CA GLU A 307 -15.12 5.54 -12.84
C GLU A 307 -15.57 6.28 -14.09
N THR A 308 -16.42 7.29 -13.93
CA THR A 308 -16.97 8.04 -15.05
C THR A 308 -16.72 9.53 -14.86
N THR A 309 -16.31 10.21 -15.92
CA THR A 309 -16.03 11.64 -15.87
C THR A 309 -16.99 12.48 -16.70
N TYR A 310 -17.18 13.72 -16.28
CA TYR A 310 -18.10 14.70 -16.86
C TYR A 310 -17.41 16.05 -16.91
N THR A 311 -17.31 16.65 -18.07
CA THR A 311 -16.82 18.02 -18.27
C THR A 311 -17.99 19.01 -18.34
N LYS A 312 -17.72 20.27 -18.06
CA LYS A 312 -18.68 21.37 -18.21
C LYS A 312 -18.34 22.17 -19.46
N GLY A 313 -19.28 22.28 -20.40
CA GLY A 313 -19.07 23.04 -21.65
C GLY A 313 -17.86 22.52 -22.42
N ASP A 314 -16.97 23.43 -22.82
CA ASP A 314 -15.77 23.13 -23.60
C ASP A 314 -14.53 22.78 -22.74
N GLN A 315 -14.72 22.57 -21.42
CA GLN A 315 -13.61 22.20 -20.53
C GLN A 315 -13.14 20.78 -20.82
N GLN A 316 -11.86 20.53 -20.56
CA GLN A 316 -11.21 19.25 -20.87
C GLN A 316 -10.61 18.65 -19.61
N ILE A 317 -10.49 17.32 -19.58
CA ILE A 317 -9.81 16.61 -18.52
C ILE A 317 -8.32 16.57 -18.84
N PRO A 318 -7.42 17.07 -17.96
CA PRO A 318 -5.99 16.96 -18.19
C PRO A 318 -5.57 15.49 -18.24
N PHE A 319 -4.69 15.15 -19.17
CA PHE A 319 -4.27 13.76 -19.37
C PHE A 319 -3.71 13.10 -18.10
N PHE A 320 -3.06 13.86 -17.23
CA PHE A 320 -2.50 13.35 -15.98
C PHE A 320 -3.52 13.10 -14.86
N LEU A 321 -4.78 13.56 -15.03
CA LEU A 321 -5.91 13.29 -14.12
C LEU A 321 -6.94 12.32 -14.71
N MET A 322 -6.79 11.88 -15.95
CA MET A 322 -7.68 10.87 -16.53
C MET A 322 -7.60 9.54 -15.75
N PRO A 323 -8.71 8.82 -15.58
CA PRO A 323 -8.77 7.44 -15.14
C PRO A 323 -7.76 6.54 -15.84
N TYR A 324 -7.22 5.54 -15.15
CA TYR A 324 -6.22 4.65 -15.72
C TYR A 324 -6.32 3.23 -15.16
N ILE A 325 -5.77 2.27 -15.92
CA ILE A 325 -5.48 0.91 -15.48
C ILE A 325 -4.03 0.54 -15.80
N GLY A 326 -3.53 -0.46 -15.11
CA GLY A 326 -2.11 -0.84 -15.10
C GLY A 326 -1.42 -0.26 -13.87
N SER A 327 -1.29 -1.09 -12.85
CA SER A 327 -0.54 -0.84 -11.61
C SER A 327 -0.66 -2.05 -10.69
N GLY A 328 0.10 -2.07 -9.62
CA GLY A 328 -0.05 -3.10 -8.59
C GLY A 328 -1.39 -3.12 -7.85
N HIS A 329 -2.33 -2.22 -8.16
CA HIS A 329 -3.67 -2.11 -7.54
C HIS A 329 -4.83 -2.25 -8.54
N THR A 330 -4.54 -2.27 -9.84
CA THR A 330 -5.54 -2.45 -10.89
C THR A 330 -5.21 -3.69 -11.72
N LEU A 331 -4.75 -3.56 -12.95
CA LEU A 331 -4.21 -4.69 -13.71
C LEU A 331 -2.74 -4.91 -13.34
N ARG A 332 -2.48 -5.93 -12.54
CA ARG A 332 -1.18 -6.13 -11.87
C ARG A 332 -0.05 -6.51 -12.79
N ALA A 333 -0.32 -7.20 -13.90
CA ALA A 333 0.71 -7.56 -14.88
C ALA A 333 1.10 -6.40 -15.79
N PHE A 334 0.31 -5.33 -15.84
CA PHE A 334 0.57 -4.19 -16.71
C PHE A 334 1.38 -3.10 -16.00
N THR A 335 2.17 -2.36 -16.76
CA THR A 335 2.97 -1.24 -16.22
C THR A 335 2.07 -0.15 -15.65
N SER A 336 2.60 0.66 -14.73
CA SER A 336 1.83 1.76 -14.13
C SER A 336 1.32 2.72 -15.19
N HIS A 337 0.02 3.06 -15.11
CA HIS A 337 -0.66 3.98 -16.04
C HIS A 337 -0.61 3.51 -17.51
N ARG A 338 -0.67 2.20 -17.74
CA ARG A 338 -0.51 1.60 -19.08
C ARG A 338 -1.60 2.03 -20.06
N PHE A 339 -2.84 2.07 -19.58
CA PHE A 339 -3.98 2.53 -20.37
C PHE A 339 -4.68 3.66 -19.62
N ARG A 340 -5.08 4.71 -20.32
CA ARG A 340 -5.65 5.91 -19.75
C ARG A 340 -6.70 6.48 -20.67
N ASP A 341 -7.86 6.83 -20.11
CA ASP A 341 -8.94 7.49 -20.85
C ASP A 341 -9.89 8.20 -19.85
N THR A 342 -11.01 8.74 -20.34
CA THR A 342 -11.96 9.51 -19.55
C THR A 342 -12.82 8.67 -18.62
N ASN A 343 -13.02 7.38 -18.90
CA ASN A 343 -13.81 6.47 -18.07
C ASN A 343 -13.06 5.15 -17.88
N ARG A 344 -13.41 4.40 -16.82
CA ARG A 344 -12.76 3.14 -16.45
C ARG A 344 -13.75 2.15 -15.87
N ILE A 345 -13.54 0.86 -16.15
CA ILE A 345 -14.17 -0.25 -15.45
C ILE A 345 -13.08 -1.26 -15.04
N LEU A 346 -13.19 -1.82 -13.84
CA LEU A 346 -12.23 -2.77 -13.27
C LEU A 346 -12.94 -3.84 -12.47
N PHE A 347 -12.55 -5.09 -12.69
CA PHE A 347 -12.98 -6.25 -11.91
C PHE A 347 -11.75 -6.98 -11.37
N GLN A 348 -11.80 -7.33 -10.10
CA GLN A 348 -10.72 -8.07 -9.44
C GLN A 348 -11.31 -9.18 -8.58
N GLY A 349 -10.70 -10.35 -8.66
CA GLY A 349 -11.05 -11.50 -7.86
C GLY A 349 -9.81 -12.09 -7.20
N GLU A 350 -9.91 -12.43 -5.92
CA GLU A 350 -8.84 -13.07 -5.17
C GLU A 350 -9.37 -14.23 -4.35
N TRP A 351 -8.66 -15.34 -4.41
CA TRP A 351 -8.81 -16.44 -3.48
C TRP A 351 -7.61 -16.44 -2.53
N ARG A 352 -7.86 -16.04 -1.30
CA ARG A 352 -6.85 -15.98 -0.23
C ARG A 352 -6.94 -17.23 0.65
N ILE A 353 -5.79 -17.80 0.98
CA ILE A 353 -5.64 -19.00 1.80
C ILE A 353 -4.68 -18.68 2.94
N SER A 354 -5.16 -18.77 4.17
CA SER A 354 -4.32 -18.58 5.35
C SER A 354 -3.34 -19.75 5.53
N VAL A 355 -2.07 -19.41 5.55
CA VAL A 355 -0.98 -20.35 5.87
C VAL A 355 -0.75 -20.37 7.38
N ASN A 356 -0.74 -19.20 8.00
CA ASN A 356 -0.65 -19.02 9.44
C ASN A 356 -1.27 -17.68 9.87
N ARG A 357 -1.09 -17.28 11.16
CA ARG A 357 -1.69 -16.05 11.70
C ARG A 357 -1.17 -14.73 11.10
N PHE A 358 -0.10 -14.78 10.30
CA PHE A 358 0.53 -13.59 9.69
C PHE A 358 0.75 -13.68 8.19
N ILE A 359 0.52 -14.86 7.60
CA ILE A 359 0.83 -15.12 6.19
C ILE A 359 -0.39 -15.71 5.50
N ASP A 360 -0.83 -15.06 4.44
CA ASP A 360 -1.76 -15.58 3.46
C ASP A 360 -1.07 -15.79 2.11
N THR A 361 -1.47 -16.81 1.38
CA THR A 361 -1.26 -16.91 -0.06
C THR A 361 -2.53 -16.47 -0.79
N ALA A 362 -2.38 -15.98 -2.01
CA ALA A 362 -3.52 -15.59 -2.83
C ALA A 362 -3.31 -15.98 -4.29
N LEU A 363 -4.36 -16.49 -4.91
CA LEU A 363 -4.52 -16.55 -6.35
C LEU A 363 -5.44 -15.42 -6.76
N PHE A 364 -5.18 -14.78 -7.90
CA PHE A 364 -5.98 -13.65 -8.33
C PHE A 364 -6.17 -13.59 -9.85
N TYR A 365 -7.22 -12.89 -10.23
CA TYR A 365 -7.56 -12.52 -11.60
C TYR A 365 -8.06 -11.09 -11.61
N ASP A 366 -7.52 -10.26 -12.51
CA ASP A 366 -7.92 -8.88 -12.72
C ASP A 366 -8.34 -8.69 -14.17
N ALA A 367 -9.38 -7.88 -14.41
CA ALA A 367 -9.85 -7.54 -15.74
C ALA A 367 -10.39 -6.10 -15.77
N GLY A 368 -10.12 -5.35 -16.84
CA GLY A 368 -10.60 -3.98 -16.94
C GLY A 368 -10.27 -3.32 -18.27
N LYS A 369 -10.88 -2.17 -18.49
CA LYS A 369 -10.61 -1.28 -19.61
C LYS A 369 -10.82 0.17 -19.26
N VAL A 370 -10.31 1.04 -20.10
CA VAL A 370 -10.64 2.47 -20.15
C VAL A 370 -11.35 2.78 -21.46
N THR A 371 -12.22 3.79 -21.47
CA THR A 371 -13.01 4.18 -22.66
C THR A 371 -13.18 5.68 -22.73
N ALA A 372 -13.32 6.23 -23.95
CA ALA A 372 -13.70 7.61 -24.17
C ALA A 372 -15.20 7.82 -23.82
N ASP A 373 -16.04 6.93 -24.29
CA ASP A 373 -17.48 6.99 -24.06
C ASP A 373 -17.94 6.08 -22.92
N ARG A 374 -18.88 6.56 -22.12
CA ARG A 374 -19.48 5.81 -21.02
C ARG A 374 -20.33 4.64 -21.49
N THR A 375 -20.89 4.74 -22.70
CA THR A 375 -21.66 3.66 -23.32
C THR A 375 -20.85 2.43 -23.63
N ASP A 376 -19.51 2.59 -23.71
CA ASP A 376 -18.56 1.51 -24.00
C ASP A 376 -18.02 0.84 -22.71
N LEU A 377 -18.54 1.22 -21.55
CA LEU A 377 -18.24 0.55 -20.27
C LEU A 377 -19.01 -0.78 -20.18
N ASP A 378 -18.65 -1.72 -21.03
CA ASP A 378 -19.20 -3.07 -21.10
C ASP A 378 -18.13 -4.13 -20.81
N PHE A 379 -18.48 -5.42 -20.92
CA PHE A 379 -17.58 -6.54 -20.65
C PHE A 379 -16.76 -7.00 -21.88
N ASN A 380 -16.87 -6.30 -23.02
CA ASN A 380 -16.13 -6.64 -24.23
C ASN A 380 -14.72 -6.05 -24.17
N ASP A 381 -13.75 -6.69 -24.81
CA ASP A 381 -12.37 -6.21 -25.00
C ASP A 381 -11.62 -5.82 -23.71
N LEU A 382 -11.95 -6.45 -22.59
CA LEU A 382 -11.23 -6.26 -21.34
C LEU A 382 -9.79 -6.79 -21.46
N LYS A 383 -8.82 -6.00 -21.03
CA LYS A 383 -7.48 -6.53 -20.72
C LYS A 383 -7.54 -7.26 -19.39
N SER A 384 -6.85 -8.40 -19.30
CA SER A 384 -6.85 -9.20 -18.09
C SER A 384 -5.47 -9.71 -17.74
N ASP A 385 -5.31 -10.03 -16.48
CA ASP A 385 -4.15 -10.72 -15.95
C ASP A 385 -4.55 -11.65 -14.80
N PHE A 386 -3.64 -12.55 -14.46
CA PHE A 386 -3.77 -13.46 -13.34
C PHE A 386 -2.43 -13.70 -12.67
N GLY A 387 -2.48 -14.18 -11.46
CA GLY A 387 -1.24 -14.43 -10.74
C GLY A 387 -1.45 -15.05 -9.38
N PHE A 388 -0.34 -15.09 -8.65
CA PHE A 388 -0.32 -15.55 -7.28
C PHE A 388 0.60 -14.67 -6.44
N GLY A 389 0.41 -14.70 -5.12
CA GLY A 389 1.24 -13.95 -4.21
C GLY A 389 1.18 -14.41 -2.78
N VAL A 390 2.08 -13.84 -2.00
CA VAL A 390 2.16 -13.99 -0.54
C VAL A 390 1.91 -12.63 0.09
N ARG A 391 1.11 -12.63 1.15
CA ARG A 391 0.77 -11.45 1.94
C ARG A 391 1.17 -11.64 3.37
N PHE A 392 1.84 -10.63 3.90
CA PHE A 392 2.13 -10.51 5.32
C PHE A 392 1.08 -9.58 5.91
N HIS A 393 0.38 -10.04 6.94
CA HIS A 393 -0.71 -9.29 7.53
C HIS A 393 -0.69 -9.36 9.05
N GLY A 394 -1.20 -8.30 9.67
CA GLY A 394 -1.63 -8.31 11.07
C GLY A 394 -3.14 -8.48 11.16
N PRO A 395 -3.72 -8.30 12.34
CA PRO A 395 -5.18 -8.39 12.53
C PRO A 395 -5.96 -7.31 11.78
N PHE A 396 -5.34 -6.17 11.47
CA PHE A 396 -6.01 -4.98 10.95
C PHE A 396 -5.42 -4.43 9.65
N SER A 397 -4.28 -4.92 9.20
CA SER A 397 -3.57 -4.38 8.03
C SER A 397 -2.79 -5.45 7.28
N THR A 398 -2.50 -5.17 6.02
CA THR A 398 -1.59 -5.95 5.16
C THR A 398 -0.39 -5.05 4.82
N PRO A 399 0.64 -5.01 5.67
CA PRO A 399 1.77 -4.10 5.49
C PRO A 399 2.71 -4.48 4.36
N PHE A 400 2.63 -5.72 3.85
CA PHE A 400 3.54 -6.16 2.80
C PHE A 400 2.95 -7.31 1.97
N ARG A 401 3.11 -7.22 0.64
CA ARG A 401 2.75 -8.31 -0.29
C ARG A 401 3.77 -8.43 -1.41
N VAL A 402 4.01 -9.66 -1.84
CA VAL A 402 4.84 -10.02 -2.99
C VAL A 402 4.01 -10.87 -3.92
N GLU A 403 3.87 -10.46 -5.17
CA GLU A 403 2.99 -11.10 -6.14
C GLU A 403 3.69 -11.23 -7.49
N VAL A 404 3.36 -12.29 -8.22
CA VAL A 404 3.73 -12.48 -9.61
C VAL A 404 2.45 -12.50 -10.43
N ALA A 405 2.35 -11.59 -11.38
CA ALA A 405 1.23 -11.46 -12.29
C ALA A 405 1.66 -11.70 -13.73
N LYS A 406 0.80 -12.32 -14.54
CA LYS A 406 1.01 -12.55 -15.98
C LYS A 406 -0.19 -12.03 -16.76
N GLY A 407 0.06 -11.19 -17.74
CA GLY A 407 -0.91 -10.67 -18.70
C GLY A 407 -0.39 -10.78 -20.12
N SER A 408 -1.08 -10.15 -21.07
CA SER A 408 -0.72 -10.16 -22.49
C SER A 408 0.64 -9.48 -22.78
N GLU A 409 1.09 -8.56 -21.93
CA GLU A 409 2.35 -7.82 -22.09
C GLU A 409 3.52 -8.46 -21.31
N GLY A 410 3.33 -9.66 -20.75
CA GLY A 410 4.39 -10.39 -20.05
C GLY A 410 4.06 -10.67 -18.59
N ALA A 411 5.12 -11.01 -17.83
CA ALA A 411 5.03 -11.28 -16.41
C ALA A 411 5.72 -10.17 -15.60
N ARG A 412 5.15 -9.86 -14.42
CA ARG A 412 5.70 -8.84 -13.51
C ARG A 412 5.75 -9.35 -12.08
N LEU A 413 6.80 -8.95 -11.38
CA LEU A 413 6.92 -9.06 -9.93
C LEU A 413 6.41 -7.74 -9.30
N ILE A 414 5.49 -7.86 -8.38
CA ILE A 414 4.93 -6.73 -7.63
C ILE A 414 5.34 -6.88 -6.17
N VAL A 415 5.89 -5.82 -5.61
CA VAL A 415 6.14 -5.67 -4.17
C VAL A 415 5.39 -4.42 -3.72
N ALA A 416 4.50 -4.55 -2.76
CA ALA A 416 3.68 -3.45 -2.29
C ALA A 416 3.47 -3.50 -0.78
N THR A 417 3.24 -2.33 -0.19
CA THR A 417 3.06 -2.13 1.26
C THR A 417 1.62 -1.80 1.63
N THR A 418 0.68 -2.07 0.73
CA THR A 418 -0.75 -1.83 0.93
C THR A 418 -1.55 -3.02 0.45
N PRO A 419 -2.75 -3.28 0.96
CA PRO A 419 -3.66 -4.27 0.40
C PRO A 419 -4.02 -3.91 -1.06
N VAL A 420 -4.63 -4.83 -1.80
CA VAL A 420 -5.11 -4.55 -3.15
C VAL A 420 -6.41 -3.77 -3.08
N PHE A 421 -7.33 -4.21 -2.19
CA PHE A 421 -8.64 -3.61 -1.92
C PHE A 421 -9.18 -4.01 -0.54
#